data_676f75651f85c9d9728b928765d79f1a
#
_entry.id   676f75651f85c9d9728b928765d79f1a
#
_cell.length_a   1.000
_cell.length_b   1.000
_cell.length_c   1.000
_cell.angle_alpha   90.00
_cell.angle_beta   90.00
_cell.angle_gamma   90.00
#
_symmetry.space_group_name_H-M   'P 1'
#
loop_
_entity.id
_entity.type
_entity.pdbx_description
1 polymer ?
#
loop_
_entity_poly.entity_id
_entity_poly.type
_entity_poly.pdbx_seq_one_letter_code
_entity_poly.pdbx_strand_id
1 'polypeptide(L)'
;EQLNPEFSQLAGVIGPDGDAHIDKLDYSSMQIPDCEHCGGILKPDAVFFGDSIPKTRLDQARQQLTSAQGLLVVGSSLAVYSGYRFCLWAQAEGKPIVILNQGATRADPIASLKVDSPCASILQKWLLSC
;
A
#
# COMPACT_ATOMS: atom_id res chain seq x y z
N GLU A 1 23.98 0.71 2.23
CA GLU A 1 25.00 0.77 1.16
C GLU A 1 26.41 0.58 1.72
N GLN A 2 26.80 1.21 2.86
CA GLN A 2 28.17 1.08 3.41
C GLN A 2 28.54 -0.34 3.87
N LEU A 3 27.56 -1.11 4.36
CA LEU A 3 27.79 -2.49 4.82
C LEU A 3 27.81 -3.51 3.70
N ASN A 4 27.16 -3.20 2.58
CA ASN A 4 26.95 -4.12 1.47
C ASN A 4 27.18 -3.40 0.12
N PRO A 5 28.40 -2.95 -0.17
CA PRO A 5 28.66 -2.18 -1.39
C PRO A 5 28.45 -2.97 -2.68
N GLU A 6 28.59 -4.31 -2.61
CA GLU A 6 28.35 -5.22 -3.72
C GLU A 6 26.88 -5.26 -4.16
N PHE A 7 25.94 -4.95 -3.25
CA PHE A 7 24.51 -4.93 -3.57
C PHE A 7 24.03 -3.57 -4.09
N SER A 8 24.81 -2.50 -3.91
CA SER A 8 24.43 -1.13 -4.34
C SER A 8 24.37 -0.96 -5.88
N GLN A 9 25.02 -1.84 -6.62
CA GLN A 9 25.10 -1.80 -8.09
C GLN A 9 24.12 -2.77 -8.78
N LEU A 10 23.27 -3.46 -8.01
CA LEU A 10 22.32 -4.40 -8.58
C LEU A 10 21.16 -3.65 -9.24
N ALA A 11 21.25 -3.54 -10.55
CA ALA A 11 20.16 -3.06 -11.38
C ALA A 11 19.22 -4.24 -11.69
N GLY A 12 18.11 -4.35 -10.97
CA GLY A 12 17.02 -5.25 -11.32
C GLY A 12 16.09 -4.60 -12.37
N VAL A 13 15.40 -5.41 -13.16
CA VAL A 13 14.29 -4.94 -13.98
C VAL A 13 13.15 -4.62 -13.04
N ILE A 14 12.76 -3.34 -12.98
CA ILE A 14 11.63 -2.91 -12.14
C ILE A 14 10.34 -3.36 -12.81
N GLY A 15 9.55 -4.19 -12.12
CA GLY A 15 8.22 -4.61 -12.53
C GLY A 15 7.18 -3.48 -12.48
N PRO A 16 5.99 -3.68 -13.06
CA PRO A 16 4.91 -2.69 -13.03
C PRO A 16 4.39 -2.35 -11.64
N ASP A 17 4.64 -3.22 -10.68
CA ASP A 17 4.31 -3.11 -9.24
C ASP A 17 5.38 -2.36 -8.43
N GLY A 18 6.49 -2.00 -9.07
CA GLY A 18 7.63 -1.34 -8.44
C GLY A 18 8.65 -2.30 -7.83
N ASP A 19 8.41 -3.61 -7.88
CA ASP A 19 9.36 -4.60 -7.40
C ASP A 19 10.48 -4.85 -8.40
N ALA A 20 11.71 -4.99 -7.90
CA ALA A 20 12.85 -5.35 -8.71
C ALA A 20 12.97 -6.88 -8.83
N HIS A 21 12.90 -7.39 -10.05
CA HIS A 21 13.21 -8.78 -10.33
C HIS A 21 14.73 -8.95 -10.43
N ILE A 22 15.32 -9.55 -9.40
CA ILE A 22 16.75 -9.86 -9.35
C ILE A 22 16.89 -11.37 -9.38
N ASP A 23 17.28 -11.90 -10.55
CA ASP A 23 17.52 -13.33 -10.72
C ASP A 23 18.83 -13.74 -10.07
N LYS A 24 18.81 -14.82 -9.27
CA LYS A 24 19.98 -15.52 -8.73
C LYS A 24 20.93 -14.69 -7.87
N LEU A 25 20.40 -13.88 -6.97
CA LEU A 25 21.24 -13.20 -6.00
C LEU A 25 21.63 -14.16 -4.87
N ASP A 26 22.93 -14.26 -4.59
CA ASP A 26 23.43 -14.90 -3.38
C ASP A 26 23.44 -13.88 -2.23
N TYR A 27 22.53 -14.06 -1.28
CA TYR A 27 22.43 -13.22 -0.09
C TYR A 27 23.27 -13.70 1.08
N SER A 28 24.07 -14.77 0.92
CA SER A 28 24.83 -15.37 2.02
C SER A 28 25.88 -14.45 2.63
N SER A 29 26.38 -13.49 1.84
CA SER A 29 27.33 -12.47 2.29
C SER A 29 26.67 -11.21 2.84
N MET A 30 25.32 -11.08 2.74
CA MET A 30 24.63 -9.85 3.11
C MET A 30 24.69 -9.59 4.61
N GLN A 31 25.21 -8.43 4.97
CA GLN A 31 25.28 -7.97 6.37
C GLN A 31 24.04 -7.14 6.71
N ILE A 32 23.29 -7.59 7.69
CA ILE A 32 22.14 -6.84 8.22
C ILE A 32 22.64 -6.01 9.41
N PRO A 33 22.44 -4.68 9.42
CA PRO A 33 22.86 -3.87 10.54
C PRO A 33 22.06 -4.20 11.81
N ASP A 34 22.73 -4.19 12.94
CA ASP A 34 22.06 -4.29 14.23
C ASP A 34 21.44 -2.97 14.66
N CYS A 35 20.46 -3.01 15.54
CA CYS A 35 19.88 -1.83 16.16
C CYS A 35 20.91 -1.11 17.02
N GLU A 36 21.16 0.16 16.76
CA GLU A 36 22.14 0.99 17.52
C GLU A 36 21.79 1.14 19.01
N HIS A 37 20.50 0.96 19.38
CA HIS A 37 20.06 1.11 20.77
C HIS A 37 20.12 -0.19 21.59
N CYS A 38 19.82 -1.33 20.97
CA CYS A 38 19.69 -2.59 21.72
C CYS A 38 20.48 -3.76 21.14
N GLY A 39 21.18 -3.57 20.01
CA GLY A 39 21.94 -4.63 19.34
C GLY A 39 21.06 -5.75 18.73
N GLY A 40 19.75 -5.56 18.68
CA GLY A 40 18.84 -6.55 18.10
C GLY A 40 18.79 -6.48 16.58
N ILE A 41 18.35 -7.57 15.94
CA ILE A 41 18.22 -7.67 14.49
C ILE A 41 17.18 -6.68 13.98
N LEU A 42 17.53 -5.89 12.96
CA LEU A 42 16.62 -5.03 12.24
C LEU A 42 15.90 -5.81 11.13
N LYS A 43 14.61 -5.52 10.95
CA LYS A 43 13.82 -5.98 9.81
C LYS A 43 13.07 -4.80 9.20
N PRO A 44 12.71 -4.85 7.90
CA PRO A 44 11.82 -3.86 7.31
C PRO A 44 10.51 -3.73 8.09
N ASP A 45 10.04 -2.50 8.31
CA ASP A 45 8.72 -2.24 8.91
C ASP A 45 7.62 -2.42 7.85
N ALA A 46 7.56 -3.62 7.29
CA ALA A 46 6.60 -4.04 6.28
C ALA A 46 5.74 -5.19 6.81
N VAL A 47 4.50 -5.25 6.35
CA VAL A 47 3.58 -6.36 6.57
C VAL A 47 3.58 -7.22 5.31
N PHE A 48 4.18 -8.40 5.37
CA PHE A 48 4.23 -9.32 4.25
C PHE A 48 2.93 -10.13 4.12
N PHE A 49 2.74 -10.78 2.97
CA PHE A 49 1.64 -11.72 2.79
C PHE A 49 1.73 -12.85 3.82
N GLY A 50 0.61 -13.12 4.50
CA GLY A 50 0.55 -14.05 5.63
C GLY A 50 0.74 -13.42 7.00
N ASP A 51 1.31 -12.22 7.08
CA ASP A 51 1.45 -11.48 8.33
C ASP A 51 0.17 -10.73 8.71
N SER A 52 0.06 -10.45 10.00
CA SER A 52 -1.04 -9.62 10.53
C SER A 52 -0.61 -8.17 10.66
N ILE A 53 -1.46 -7.26 10.20
CA ILE A 53 -1.27 -5.82 10.43
C ILE A 53 -1.30 -5.57 11.95
N PRO A 54 -0.33 -4.84 12.53
CA PRO A 54 -0.35 -4.49 13.94
C PRO A 54 -1.67 -3.84 14.33
N LYS A 55 -2.29 -4.35 15.41
CA LYS A 55 -3.61 -3.91 15.85
C LYS A 55 -3.70 -2.41 16.06
N THR A 56 -2.67 -1.81 16.63
CA THR A 56 -2.59 -0.36 16.87
C THR A 56 -2.69 0.45 15.58
N ARG A 57 -2.03 0.02 14.49
CA ARG A 57 -2.12 0.67 13.18
C ARG A 57 -3.51 0.53 12.58
N LEU A 58 -4.09 -0.64 12.72
CA LEU A 58 -5.44 -0.90 12.21
C LEU A 58 -6.49 -0.06 12.96
N ASP A 59 -6.39 0.03 14.30
CA ASP A 59 -7.28 0.81 15.14
C ASP A 59 -7.17 2.31 14.83
N GLN A 60 -5.94 2.83 14.62
CA GLN A 60 -5.71 4.20 14.20
C GLN A 60 -6.33 4.50 12.83
N ALA A 61 -6.12 3.63 11.84
CA ALA A 61 -6.70 3.80 10.51
C ALA A 61 -8.23 3.76 10.55
N ARG A 62 -8.83 2.88 11.36
CA ARG A 62 -10.27 2.83 11.57
C ARG A 62 -10.79 4.11 12.23
N GLN A 63 -10.10 4.64 13.23
CA GLN A 63 -10.47 5.90 13.88
C GLN A 63 -10.45 7.07 12.89
N GLN A 64 -9.45 7.13 12.00
CA GLN A 64 -9.41 8.14 10.92
C GLN A 64 -10.61 8.00 9.98
N LEU A 65 -10.97 6.78 9.59
CA LEU A 65 -12.16 6.55 8.78
C LEU A 65 -13.44 7.00 9.49
N THR A 66 -13.57 6.69 10.79
CA THR A 66 -14.75 7.09 11.58
C THR A 66 -14.89 8.62 11.67
N SER A 67 -13.80 9.35 11.76
CA SER A 67 -13.80 10.83 11.76
C SER A 67 -13.96 11.46 10.36
N ALA A 68 -13.70 10.70 9.29
CA ALA A 68 -13.80 11.19 7.93
C ALA A 68 -15.26 11.28 7.45
N GLN A 69 -15.53 12.14 6.46
CA GLN A 69 -16.85 12.28 5.83
C GLN A 69 -17.10 11.24 4.73
N GLY A 70 -16.07 10.53 4.25
CA GLY A 70 -16.17 9.52 3.21
C GLY A 70 -14.84 8.82 2.99
N LEU A 71 -14.82 7.85 2.09
CA LEU A 71 -13.66 7.08 1.70
C LEU A 71 -13.35 7.27 0.21
N LEU A 72 -12.14 7.67 -0.10
CA LEU A 72 -11.62 7.68 -1.46
C LEU A 72 -10.62 6.54 -1.65
N VAL A 73 -10.89 5.68 -2.61
CA VAL A 73 -10.01 4.59 -3.05
C VAL A 73 -9.36 4.99 -4.37
N VAL A 74 -8.03 4.93 -4.43
CA VAL A 74 -7.26 5.29 -5.62
C VAL A 74 -6.32 4.15 -6.01
N GLY A 75 -6.42 3.69 -7.27
CA GLY A 75 -5.47 2.76 -7.86
C GLY A 75 -5.41 1.38 -7.20
N SER A 76 -6.55 0.89 -6.69
CA SER A 76 -6.61 -0.41 -6.03
C SER A 76 -7.81 -1.23 -6.50
N SER A 77 -7.56 -2.49 -6.87
CA SER A 77 -8.62 -3.47 -7.15
C SER A 77 -9.37 -3.92 -5.90
N LEU A 78 -8.83 -3.65 -4.70
CA LEU A 78 -9.38 -4.10 -3.41
C LEU A 78 -9.53 -5.63 -3.31
N ALA A 79 -8.80 -6.39 -4.12
CA ALA A 79 -8.85 -7.86 -4.10
C ALA A 79 -8.49 -8.41 -2.73
N VAL A 80 -7.49 -7.82 -2.07
CA VAL A 80 -7.02 -8.21 -0.74
C VAL A 80 -7.94 -7.64 0.34
N TYR A 81 -8.36 -8.51 1.28
CA TYR A 81 -9.30 -8.13 2.35
C TYR A 81 -8.80 -6.99 3.24
N SER A 82 -7.49 -6.88 3.45
CA SER A 82 -6.91 -5.81 4.28
C SER A 82 -7.24 -4.40 3.77
N GLY A 83 -7.36 -4.19 2.46
CA GLY A 83 -7.85 -2.96 1.85
C GLY A 83 -9.38 -2.90 1.80
N TYR A 84 -10.02 -3.98 1.35
CA TYR A 84 -11.47 -4.05 1.18
C TYR A 84 -12.26 -3.81 2.47
N ARG A 85 -11.73 -4.20 3.63
CA ARG A 85 -12.37 -3.98 4.93
C ARG A 85 -12.73 -2.53 5.21
N PHE A 86 -11.93 -1.56 4.71
CA PHE A 86 -12.22 -0.14 4.88
C PHE A 86 -13.49 0.29 4.12
N CYS A 87 -13.73 -0.28 2.96
CA CYS A 87 -14.97 -0.06 2.23
C CYS A 87 -16.19 -0.62 2.98
N LEU A 88 -16.05 -1.81 3.60
CA LEU A 88 -17.12 -2.39 4.41
C LEU A 88 -17.40 -1.53 5.67
N TRP A 89 -16.37 -0.99 6.30
CA TRP A 89 -16.56 -0.10 7.45
C TRP A 89 -17.20 1.22 7.05
N ALA A 90 -16.78 1.83 5.94
CA ALA A 90 -17.40 3.04 5.42
C ALA A 90 -18.88 2.80 5.09
N GLN A 91 -19.20 1.69 4.43
CA GLN A 91 -20.58 1.28 4.13
C GLN A 91 -21.42 1.11 5.42
N ALA A 92 -20.88 0.41 6.42
CA ALA A 92 -21.58 0.18 7.70
C ALA A 92 -21.85 1.48 8.46
N GLU A 93 -21.01 2.51 8.28
CA GLU A 93 -21.17 3.84 8.85
C GLU A 93 -21.97 4.81 7.93
N GLY A 94 -22.52 4.32 6.82
CA GLY A 94 -23.30 5.13 5.87
C GLY A 94 -22.49 6.19 5.15
N LYS A 95 -21.17 6.03 5.05
CA LYS A 95 -20.27 7.00 4.42
C LYS A 95 -20.17 6.76 2.92
N PRO A 96 -20.09 7.82 2.09
CA PRO A 96 -19.87 7.68 0.67
C PRO A 96 -18.50 7.05 0.39
N ILE A 97 -18.47 6.16 -0.61
CA ILE A 97 -17.26 5.50 -1.11
C ILE A 97 -17.07 5.93 -2.56
N VAL A 98 -15.99 6.63 -2.82
CA VAL A 98 -15.58 7.03 -4.17
C VAL A 98 -14.40 6.17 -4.61
N ILE A 99 -14.47 5.60 -5.81
CA ILE A 99 -13.40 4.77 -6.35
C ILE A 99 -12.87 5.40 -7.63
N LEU A 100 -11.58 5.72 -7.63
CA LEU A 100 -10.82 6.10 -8.83
C LEU A 100 -9.86 4.96 -9.15
N ASN A 101 -10.24 4.11 -10.11
CA ASN A 101 -9.44 2.96 -10.51
C ASN A 101 -9.79 2.54 -11.93
N GLN A 102 -8.79 2.20 -12.72
CA GLN A 102 -8.98 1.61 -14.04
C GLN A 102 -9.32 0.11 -13.88
N GLY A 103 -10.44 -0.30 -14.48
CA GLY A 103 -10.96 -1.65 -14.39
C GLY A 103 -11.75 -1.95 -13.11
N ALA A 104 -12.23 -3.19 -12.99
CA ALA A 104 -13.12 -3.62 -11.92
C ALA A 104 -12.43 -3.66 -10.55
N THR A 105 -13.21 -3.34 -9.51
CA THR A 105 -12.78 -3.49 -8.11
C THR A 105 -13.77 -4.32 -7.33
N ARG A 106 -13.32 -4.92 -6.23
CA ARG A 106 -14.18 -5.70 -5.34
C ARG A 106 -15.29 -4.86 -4.68
N ALA A 107 -15.08 -3.55 -4.54
CA ALA A 107 -16.02 -2.65 -3.89
C ALA A 107 -16.96 -1.91 -4.88
N ASP A 108 -16.89 -2.18 -6.18
CA ASP A 108 -17.79 -1.53 -7.15
C ASP A 108 -19.27 -1.63 -6.78
N PRO A 109 -19.79 -2.79 -6.26
CA PRO A 109 -21.21 -2.90 -5.90
C PRO A 109 -21.66 -2.02 -4.75
N ILE A 110 -20.73 -1.52 -3.93
CA ILE A 110 -21.00 -0.68 -2.74
C ILE A 110 -20.46 0.74 -2.89
N ALA A 111 -19.89 1.08 -4.05
CA ALA A 111 -19.39 2.42 -4.33
C ALA A 111 -20.53 3.41 -4.57
N SER A 112 -20.41 4.60 -4.01
CA SER A 112 -21.30 5.73 -4.31
C SER A 112 -20.97 6.35 -5.67
N LEU A 113 -19.71 6.32 -6.05
CA LEU A 113 -19.21 6.81 -7.34
C LEU A 113 -17.98 5.99 -7.76
N LYS A 114 -17.96 5.57 -9.01
CA LYS A 114 -16.79 4.98 -9.66
C LYS A 114 -16.34 5.84 -10.84
N VAL A 115 -15.05 6.16 -10.87
CA VAL A 115 -14.36 6.78 -12.00
C VAL A 115 -13.41 5.75 -12.60
N ASP A 116 -13.79 5.17 -13.73
CA ASP A 116 -12.97 4.21 -14.47
C ASP A 116 -12.01 4.98 -15.39
N SER A 117 -10.84 5.30 -14.85
CA SER A 117 -9.83 6.10 -15.56
C SER A 117 -8.45 5.91 -14.92
N PRO A 118 -7.37 6.17 -15.67
CA PRO A 118 -6.03 6.21 -15.10
C PRO A 118 -5.92 7.26 -13.97
N CYS A 119 -5.50 6.81 -12.79
CA CYS A 119 -5.49 7.64 -11.58
C CYS A 119 -4.65 8.92 -11.75
N ALA A 120 -3.46 8.80 -12.36
CA ALA A 120 -2.55 9.93 -12.54
C ALA A 120 -3.19 11.07 -13.32
N SER A 121 -3.90 10.77 -14.41
CA SER A 121 -4.54 11.78 -15.26
C SER A 121 -5.64 12.56 -14.55
N ILE A 122 -6.41 11.88 -13.68
CA ILE A 122 -7.48 12.52 -12.91
C ILE A 122 -6.90 13.34 -11.76
N LEU A 123 -5.94 12.79 -11.01
CA LEU A 123 -5.30 13.50 -9.90
C LEU A 123 -4.57 14.75 -10.38
N GLN A 124 -3.90 14.67 -11.53
CA GLN A 124 -3.25 15.85 -12.13
C GLN A 124 -4.27 16.96 -12.49
N LYS A 125 -5.43 16.58 -13.04
CA LYS A 125 -6.49 17.57 -13.34
C LYS A 125 -7.04 18.20 -12.07
N TRP A 126 -7.22 17.44 -11.00
CA TRP A 126 -7.66 17.98 -9.71
C TRP A 126 -6.67 18.99 -9.12
N LEU A 127 -5.37 18.66 -9.17
CA LEU A 127 -4.32 19.60 -8.71
C LEU A 127 -4.27 20.91 -9.49
N LEU A 128 -4.63 20.89 -10.78
CA LEU A 128 -4.66 22.07 -11.63
C LEU A 128 -5.96 22.90 -11.49
N SER A 129 -6.99 22.33 -10.85
CA SER A 129 -8.30 22.99 -10.64
C SER A 129 -8.49 23.59 -9.25
N CYS A 130 -7.53 23.38 -8.34
CA CYS A 130 -7.47 24.00 -7.02
C CYS A 130 -6.59 25.25 -7.04
#